data_a4e39e5c979a254026c7da52349c8961
#
_entry.id   a4e39e5c979a254026c7da52349c8961
#
_cell.length_a   1.000
_cell.length_b   1.000
_cell.length_c   1.000
_cell.angle_alpha   90.00
_cell.angle_beta   90.00
_cell.angle_gamma   90.00
#
_symmetry.space_group_name_H-M   'P 1'
#
loop_
_entity.id
_entity.type
_entity.pdbx_description
1 polymer ?
#
loop_
_entity_poly.entity_id
_entity_poly.type
_entity_poly.pdbx_seq_one_letter_code
_entity_poly.pdbx_strand_id
1 'polypeptide(L)'
;TSQKSVDDLRFYVFDWLGNLEMPYGDRLRRLEGLPLMLGNFMLYKVMRAPYEIAHCWEDVVRIEREYVAAGWEGVITRDPMAPYKCGKSTAIQAWMGKLKQFKDAEFKIVGWEERMHNGNEAVTSETGRTKRSTAKAGKTGRGDLGAFVCETDAGHQFGVGTGFTDEQRAAYWAIKDELVKNREYAKVRFHETGTKDVPLLPVFIHIRPKEDMTK
;
A
#
# COMPACT_ATOMS: atom_id res chain seq x y z
N THR A 1 -19.18 3.54 -13.98
CA THR A 1 -18.78 2.57 -12.93
C THR A 1 -19.43 1.24 -13.27
N SER A 2 -18.67 0.31 -13.89
CA SER A 2 -19.14 -1.04 -14.10
C SER A 2 -19.35 -1.68 -12.72
N GLN A 3 -20.59 -1.97 -12.35
CA GLN A 3 -20.91 -2.85 -11.24
C GLN A 3 -20.31 -4.22 -11.58
N LYS A 4 -19.19 -4.58 -10.96
CA LYS A 4 -18.70 -5.96 -11.01
C LYS A 4 -19.77 -6.82 -10.35
N SER A 5 -20.29 -7.79 -11.05
CA SER A 5 -21.27 -8.75 -10.53
C SER A 5 -20.62 -9.56 -9.39
N VAL A 6 -21.42 -9.97 -8.41
CA VAL A 6 -21.00 -10.95 -7.38
C VAL A 6 -20.51 -12.25 -8.01
N ASP A 7 -20.95 -12.52 -9.25
CA ASP A 7 -20.53 -13.70 -10.02
C ASP A 7 -19.04 -13.65 -10.44
N ASP A 8 -18.42 -12.47 -10.48
CA ASP A 8 -16.99 -12.30 -10.81
C ASP A 8 -16.07 -12.47 -9.60
N LEU A 9 -16.60 -12.59 -8.38
CA LEU A 9 -15.78 -12.80 -7.19
C LEU A 9 -15.09 -14.17 -7.21
N ARG A 10 -13.80 -14.17 -6.86
CA ARG A 10 -12.98 -15.37 -6.64
C ARG A 10 -12.30 -15.24 -5.29
N PHE A 11 -12.27 -16.34 -4.52
CA PHE A 11 -11.57 -16.42 -3.25
C PHE A 11 -10.28 -17.21 -3.46
N TYR A 12 -9.14 -16.58 -3.20
CA TYR A 12 -7.84 -17.25 -3.28
C TYR A 12 -7.38 -17.66 -1.89
N VAL A 13 -7.29 -18.97 -1.65
CA VAL A 13 -6.80 -19.56 -0.41
C VAL A 13 -5.29 -19.75 -0.54
N PHE A 14 -4.52 -19.26 0.42
CA PHE A 14 -3.05 -19.24 0.38
C PHE A 14 -2.38 -19.82 1.63
N ASP A 15 -3.13 -20.27 2.62
CA ASP A 15 -2.60 -20.92 3.81
C ASP A 15 -3.63 -21.84 4.47
N TRP A 16 -3.15 -22.83 5.25
CA TRP A 16 -3.95 -23.73 6.07
C TRP A 16 -3.60 -23.53 7.54
N LEU A 17 -4.57 -23.15 8.38
CA LEU A 17 -4.36 -22.72 9.76
C LEU A 17 -4.74 -23.78 10.79
N GLY A 18 -4.88 -25.04 10.41
CA GLY A 18 -5.24 -26.12 11.34
C GLY A 18 -4.16 -26.45 12.38
N ASN A 19 -2.89 -26.09 12.11
CA ASN A 19 -1.79 -26.12 13.06
C ASN A 19 -0.82 -24.98 12.77
N LEU A 20 -0.75 -24.02 13.68
CA LEU A 20 0.04 -22.79 13.49
C LEU A 20 1.54 -23.01 13.64
N GLU A 21 1.95 -24.02 14.41
CA GLU A 21 3.37 -24.37 14.60
C GLU A 21 3.96 -25.16 13.42
N MET A 22 3.10 -25.67 12.54
CA MET A 22 3.55 -26.42 11.37
C MET A 22 4.28 -25.49 10.39
N PRO A 23 5.43 -25.93 9.82
CA PRO A 23 6.14 -25.19 8.77
C PRO A 23 5.23 -24.83 7.58
N TYR A 24 5.45 -23.65 6.97
CA TYR A 24 4.61 -23.17 5.88
C TYR A 24 4.55 -24.15 4.71
N GLY A 25 5.68 -24.77 4.34
CA GLY A 25 5.72 -25.76 3.26
C GLY A 25 4.82 -26.96 3.52
N ASP A 26 4.70 -27.41 4.78
CA ASP A 26 3.79 -28.50 5.15
C ASP A 26 2.33 -28.07 5.15
N ARG A 27 2.05 -26.82 5.59
CA ARG A 27 0.71 -26.24 5.52
C ARG A 27 0.25 -26.10 4.07
N LEU A 28 1.16 -25.71 3.18
CA LEU A 28 0.89 -25.58 1.75
C LEU A 28 0.56 -26.94 1.12
N ARG A 29 1.34 -28.00 1.42
CA ARG A 29 1.05 -29.37 0.97
C ARG A 29 -0.32 -29.87 1.47
N ARG A 30 -0.68 -29.53 2.71
CA ARG A 30 -2.03 -29.85 3.21
C ARG A 30 -3.11 -29.10 2.46
N LEU A 31 -2.89 -27.84 2.16
CA LEU A 31 -3.82 -27.04 1.37
C LEU A 31 -4.03 -27.62 -0.03
N GLU A 32 -2.96 -28.13 -0.66
CA GLU A 32 -3.05 -28.80 -1.98
C GLU A 32 -3.92 -30.06 -1.94
N GLY A 33 -3.80 -30.82 -0.86
CA GLY A 33 -4.57 -32.06 -0.67
C GLY A 33 -6.04 -31.84 -0.27
N LEU A 34 -6.45 -30.61 0.10
CA LEU A 34 -7.84 -30.34 0.48
C LEU A 34 -8.76 -30.28 -0.73
N PRO A 35 -9.87 -31.01 -0.73
CA PRO A 35 -10.89 -30.83 -1.75
C PRO A 35 -11.53 -29.45 -1.61
N LEU A 36 -11.61 -28.69 -2.69
CA LEU A 36 -12.35 -27.41 -2.73
C LEU A 36 -13.84 -27.69 -2.93
N MET A 37 -14.40 -28.46 -2.01
CA MET A 37 -15.83 -28.85 -2.01
C MET A 37 -16.44 -28.61 -0.62
N LEU A 38 -17.68 -28.21 -0.60
CA LEU A 38 -18.50 -28.13 0.60
C LEU A 38 -19.69 -29.09 0.44
N GLY A 39 -19.62 -30.24 1.09
CA GLY A 39 -20.59 -31.30 0.86
C GLY A 39 -20.52 -31.79 -0.60
N ASN A 40 -21.67 -31.79 -1.30
CA ASN A 40 -21.76 -32.16 -2.72
C ASN A 40 -21.56 -30.99 -3.68
N PHE A 41 -21.26 -29.79 -3.19
CA PHE A 41 -21.10 -28.59 -4.02
C PHE A 41 -19.62 -28.30 -4.22
N MET A 42 -19.20 -28.21 -5.50
CA MET A 42 -17.88 -27.72 -5.84
C MET A 42 -17.84 -26.22 -5.57
N LEU A 43 -16.84 -25.78 -4.79
CA LEU A 43 -16.58 -24.36 -4.52
C LEU A 43 -15.87 -23.71 -5.72
N TYR A 44 -16.55 -23.63 -6.87
CA TYR A 44 -15.98 -23.13 -8.13
C TYR A 44 -15.44 -21.69 -8.07
N LYS A 45 -15.82 -20.94 -7.03
CA LYS A 45 -15.31 -19.59 -6.75
C LYS A 45 -14.11 -19.57 -5.79
N VAL A 46 -13.75 -20.72 -5.22
CA VAL A 46 -12.61 -20.87 -4.31
C VAL A 46 -11.46 -21.51 -5.06
N MET A 47 -10.35 -20.81 -5.13
CA MET A 47 -9.15 -21.23 -5.85
C MET A 47 -7.96 -21.25 -4.88
N ARG A 48 -6.97 -22.07 -5.16
CA ARG A 48 -5.69 -21.94 -4.49
C ARG A 48 -4.92 -20.80 -5.12
N ALA A 49 -4.28 -19.98 -4.28
CA ALA A 49 -3.36 -18.98 -4.78
C ALA A 49 -2.19 -19.69 -5.49
N PRO A 50 -1.82 -19.29 -6.70
CA PRO A 50 -0.67 -19.85 -7.37
C PRO A 50 0.60 -19.54 -6.60
N TYR A 51 1.59 -20.43 -6.65
CA TYR A 51 2.89 -20.20 -6.03
C TYR A 51 3.99 -20.85 -6.86
N GLU A 52 5.20 -20.38 -6.67
CA GLU A 52 6.42 -20.93 -7.23
C GLU A 52 7.52 -20.96 -6.17
N ILE A 53 8.50 -21.84 -6.34
CA ILE A 53 9.66 -21.92 -5.46
C ILE A 53 10.76 -21.03 -6.05
N ALA A 54 11.24 -20.08 -5.26
CA ALA A 54 12.40 -19.25 -5.60
C ALA A 54 13.62 -19.75 -4.83
N HIS A 55 14.74 -19.94 -5.51
CA HIS A 55 16.00 -20.38 -4.92
C HIS A 55 16.98 -19.23 -4.70
N CYS A 56 16.78 -18.10 -5.37
CA CYS A 56 17.61 -16.90 -5.29
C CYS A 56 16.74 -15.64 -5.45
N TRP A 57 17.36 -14.48 -5.25
CA TRP A 57 16.65 -13.20 -5.41
C TRP A 57 16.22 -12.94 -6.84
N GLU A 58 17.00 -13.37 -7.81
CA GLU A 58 16.71 -13.24 -9.23
C GLU A 58 15.42 -14.00 -9.60
N ASP A 59 15.19 -15.19 -9.03
CA ASP A 59 13.93 -15.93 -9.17
C ASP A 59 12.74 -15.12 -8.64
N VAL A 60 12.88 -14.53 -7.46
CA VAL A 60 11.81 -13.71 -6.87
C VAL A 60 11.44 -12.54 -7.78
N VAL A 61 12.45 -11.87 -8.36
CA VAL A 61 12.22 -10.73 -9.27
C VAL A 61 11.58 -11.19 -10.59
N ARG A 62 12.02 -12.35 -11.14
CA ARG A 62 11.41 -12.93 -12.33
C ARG A 62 9.95 -13.28 -12.09
N ILE A 63 9.68 -14.04 -11.04
CA ILE A 63 8.32 -14.47 -10.66
C ILE A 63 7.42 -13.25 -10.45
N GLU A 64 7.90 -12.22 -9.74
CA GLU A 64 7.13 -10.99 -9.52
C GLU A 64 6.73 -10.34 -10.84
N ARG A 65 7.65 -10.21 -11.80
CA ARG A 65 7.35 -9.62 -13.11
C ARG A 65 6.31 -10.44 -13.88
N GLU A 66 6.41 -11.76 -13.87
CA GLU A 66 5.46 -12.66 -14.53
C GLU A 66 4.06 -12.53 -13.92
N TYR A 67 3.95 -12.52 -12.59
CA TYR A 67 2.67 -12.35 -11.90
C TYR A 67 2.07 -10.96 -12.12
N VAL A 68 2.88 -9.90 -12.10
CA VAL A 68 2.40 -8.54 -12.40
C VAL A 68 1.92 -8.45 -13.85
N ALA A 69 2.63 -9.04 -14.80
CA ALA A 69 2.20 -9.11 -16.20
C ALA A 69 0.88 -9.91 -16.38
N ALA A 70 0.63 -10.88 -15.50
CA ALA A 70 -0.63 -11.63 -15.44
C ALA A 70 -1.76 -10.91 -14.68
N GLY A 71 -1.53 -9.66 -14.19
CA GLY A 71 -2.52 -8.83 -13.52
C GLY A 71 -2.57 -8.95 -12.00
N TRP A 72 -1.58 -9.60 -11.37
CA TRP A 72 -1.44 -9.62 -9.92
C TRP A 72 -0.80 -8.33 -9.40
N GLU A 73 -1.06 -7.98 -8.15
CA GLU A 73 -0.53 -6.77 -7.51
C GLU A 73 0.98 -6.85 -7.20
N GLY A 74 1.51 -8.06 -7.13
CA GLY A 74 2.87 -8.40 -6.73
C GLY A 74 2.91 -9.77 -6.09
N VAL A 75 4.00 -10.09 -5.39
CA VAL A 75 4.21 -11.39 -4.74
C VAL A 75 4.48 -11.26 -3.25
N ILE A 76 4.16 -12.32 -2.52
CA ILE A 76 4.52 -12.48 -1.11
C ILE A 76 5.48 -13.67 -1.02
N THR A 77 6.72 -13.41 -0.63
CA THR A 77 7.69 -14.44 -0.33
C THR A 77 7.44 -15.00 1.07
N ARG A 78 7.62 -16.29 1.24
CA ARG A 78 7.46 -16.95 2.55
C ARG A 78 8.57 -17.99 2.75
N ASP A 79 9.15 -18.02 3.94
CA ASP A 79 10.07 -19.04 4.33
C ASP A 79 9.27 -20.36 4.51
N PRO A 80 9.60 -21.43 3.76
CA PRO A 80 8.89 -22.71 3.84
C PRO A 80 9.02 -23.38 5.21
N MET A 81 10.05 -23.06 5.99
CA MET A 81 10.30 -23.62 7.32
C MET A 81 9.65 -22.82 8.45
N ALA A 82 9.14 -21.61 8.17
CA ALA A 82 8.57 -20.78 9.21
C ALA A 82 7.18 -21.25 9.68
N PRO A 83 6.89 -21.18 10.98
CA PRO A 83 5.55 -21.37 11.52
C PRO A 83 4.62 -20.22 11.13
N TYR A 84 3.35 -20.31 11.43
CA TYR A 84 2.42 -19.21 11.25
C TYR A 84 2.62 -18.16 12.34
N LYS A 85 2.82 -16.92 11.94
CA LYS A 85 2.89 -15.82 12.88
C LYS A 85 1.56 -15.06 12.93
N CYS A 86 0.95 -15.02 14.10
CA CYS A 86 -0.16 -14.12 14.37
C CYS A 86 0.37 -12.67 14.45
N GLY A 87 -0.11 -11.82 13.55
CA GLY A 87 0.31 -10.43 13.48
C GLY A 87 1.30 -10.13 12.34
N LYS A 88 2.04 -9.02 12.48
CA LYS A 88 2.97 -8.57 11.43
C LYS A 88 4.28 -9.35 11.47
N SER A 89 4.77 -9.79 10.32
CA SER A 89 6.14 -10.24 10.16
C SER A 89 7.10 -9.07 10.34
N THR A 90 8.27 -9.31 10.93
CA THR A 90 9.32 -8.31 11.11
C THR A 90 10.48 -8.60 10.15
N ALA A 91 11.23 -7.56 9.78
CA ALA A 91 12.42 -7.72 8.93
C ALA A 91 13.48 -8.65 9.55
N ILE A 92 13.59 -8.65 10.89
CA ILE A 92 14.54 -9.52 11.63
C ILE A 92 14.18 -11.00 11.49
N GLN A 93 12.88 -11.33 11.51
CA GLN A 93 12.43 -12.71 11.33
C GLN A 93 12.53 -13.20 9.90
N ALA A 94 12.39 -12.29 8.93
CA ALA A 94 12.45 -12.57 7.49
C ALA A 94 11.53 -13.71 6.99
N TRP A 95 10.54 -14.14 7.79
CA TRP A 95 9.64 -15.25 7.47
C TRP A 95 8.67 -14.95 6.33
N MET A 96 8.41 -13.67 6.11
CA MET A 96 7.49 -13.21 5.07
C MET A 96 7.93 -11.85 4.56
N GLY A 97 8.10 -11.74 3.26
CA GLY A 97 8.38 -10.50 2.53
C GLY A 97 7.24 -10.17 1.56
N LYS A 98 7.10 -8.90 1.24
CA LYS A 98 6.14 -8.42 0.25
C LYS A 98 6.88 -7.61 -0.80
N LEU A 99 6.78 -8.05 -2.05
CA LEU A 99 7.32 -7.36 -3.20
C LEU A 99 6.16 -6.82 -4.05
N LYS A 100 6.16 -5.51 -4.24
CA LYS A 100 5.21 -4.80 -5.08
C LYS A 100 5.94 -3.77 -5.90
N GLN A 101 5.49 -3.55 -7.12
CA GLN A 101 6.03 -2.51 -7.97
C GLN A 101 5.57 -1.14 -7.51
N PHE A 102 6.48 -0.17 -7.66
CA PHE A 102 6.22 1.24 -7.46
C PHE A 102 6.44 1.97 -8.78
N LYS A 103 5.66 3.01 -8.99
CA LYS A 103 5.82 3.97 -10.07
C LYS A 103 6.25 5.29 -9.47
N ASP A 104 7.15 5.98 -10.13
CA ASP A 104 7.53 7.35 -9.81
C ASP A 104 6.99 8.25 -10.93
N ALA A 105 6.33 9.32 -10.56
CA ALA A 105 5.91 10.36 -11.49
C ALA A 105 5.96 11.73 -10.83
N GLU A 106 5.88 12.78 -11.64
CA GLU A 106 5.93 14.17 -11.22
C GLU A 106 4.54 14.76 -11.39
N PHE A 107 4.05 15.39 -10.31
CA PHE A 107 2.74 16.00 -10.28
C PHE A 107 2.86 17.46 -9.87
N LYS A 108 2.12 18.31 -10.54
CA LYS A 108 2.09 19.73 -10.27
C LYS A 108 1.50 20.02 -8.89
N ILE A 109 2.17 20.84 -8.12
CA ILE A 109 1.67 21.32 -6.83
C ILE A 109 0.67 22.43 -7.09
N VAL A 110 -0.56 22.24 -6.64
CA VAL A 110 -1.67 23.21 -6.81
C VAL A 110 -2.19 23.75 -5.49
N GLY A 111 -1.73 23.19 -4.37
CA GLY A 111 -2.13 23.63 -3.04
C GLY A 111 -1.37 22.90 -1.94
N TRP A 112 -1.76 23.16 -0.73
CA TRP A 112 -1.18 22.57 0.47
C TRP A 112 -2.23 22.44 1.58
N GLU A 113 -1.97 21.54 2.52
CA GLU A 113 -2.75 21.33 3.74
C GLU A 113 -1.83 21.45 4.94
N GLU A 114 -2.32 22.08 6.02
CA GLU A 114 -1.62 22.17 7.29
C GLU A 114 -1.66 20.81 8.01
N ARG A 115 -0.57 20.45 8.66
CA ARG A 115 -0.53 19.29 9.54
C ARG A 115 -1.33 19.57 10.81
N MET A 116 -2.29 18.69 11.09
CA MET A 116 -3.17 18.84 12.26
C MET A 116 -2.70 17.96 13.42
N HIS A 117 -2.65 18.54 14.61
CA HIS A 117 -2.56 17.77 15.85
C HIS A 117 -3.95 17.27 16.24
N ASN A 118 -4.08 15.98 16.50
CA ASN A 118 -5.32 15.38 16.97
C ASN A 118 -5.33 15.28 18.49
N GLY A 119 -5.91 16.29 19.15
CA GLY A 119 -6.10 16.36 20.59
C GLY A 119 -7.37 15.68 21.11
N ASN A 120 -8.16 15.01 20.25
CA ASN A 120 -9.33 14.28 20.72
C ASN A 120 -8.95 13.20 21.73
N GLU A 121 -9.87 12.85 22.60
CA GLU A 121 -9.69 11.84 23.63
C GLU A 121 -9.22 10.50 23.05
N ALA A 122 -8.24 9.90 23.73
CA ALA A 122 -7.69 8.61 23.37
C ALA A 122 -8.53 7.50 24.00
N VAL A 123 -9.08 6.61 23.19
CA VAL A 123 -9.78 5.43 23.65
C VAL A 123 -9.02 4.17 23.24
N THR A 124 -9.09 3.12 24.04
CA THR A 124 -8.52 1.82 23.66
C THR A 124 -9.50 1.11 22.75
N SER A 125 -9.02 0.70 21.56
CA SER A 125 -9.82 -0.11 20.62
C SER A 125 -9.97 -1.55 21.13
N GLU A 126 -10.91 -2.31 20.58
CA GLU A 126 -11.10 -3.74 20.88
C GLU A 126 -9.82 -4.58 20.67
N THR A 127 -8.91 -4.10 19.83
CA THR A 127 -7.59 -4.74 19.57
C THR A 127 -6.48 -4.24 20.50
N GLY A 128 -6.81 -3.52 21.58
CA GLY A 128 -5.84 -2.99 22.55
C GLY A 128 -4.99 -1.81 22.07
N ARG A 129 -5.31 -1.20 20.92
CA ARG A 129 -4.58 -0.07 20.34
C ARG A 129 -5.25 1.25 20.70
N THR A 130 -4.46 2.29 20.92
CA THR A 130 -4.96 3.63 21.09
C THR A 130 -5.62 4.12 19.81
N LYS A 131 -6.88 4.53 19.90
CA LYS A 131 -7.67 5.15 18.82
C LYS A 131 -8.15 6.52 19.29
N ARG A 132 -8.09 7.52 18.40
CA ARG A 132 -8.65 8.86 18.63
C ARG A 132 -9.73 9.14 17.60
N SER A 133 -10.75 9.86 18.00
CA SER A 133 -11.76 10.36 17.07
C SER A 133 -11.13 11.23 15.98
N THR A 134 -11.67 11.16 14.76
CA THR A 134 -11.27 12.03 13.64
C THR A 134 -12.06 13.35 13.61
N ALA A 135 -12.90 13.62 14.61
CA ALA A 135 -13.69 14.84 14.72
C ALA A 135 -12.80 16.08 14.61
N LYS A 136 -13.28 17.09 13.88
CA LYS A 136 -12.53 18.33 13.63
C LYS A 136 -12.39 19.19 14.90
N ALA A 137 -13.34 19.11 15.83
CA ALA A 137 -13.40 19.93 17.03
C ALA A 137 -12.15 19.82 17.94
N GLY A 138 -11.51 18.65 17.98
CA GLY A 138 -10.28 18.45 18.76
C GLY A 138 -9.01 18.50 17.92
N LYS A 139 -9.04 19.06 16.72
CA LYS A 139 -7.87 19.22 15.86
C LYS A 139 -7.37 20.65 15.86
N THR A 140 -6.07 20.84 16.07
CA THR A 140 -5.39 22.15 16.02
C THR A 140 -4.27 22.11 14.98
N GLY A 141 -4.06 23.21 14.26
CA GLY A 141 -2.94 23.34 13.32
C GLY A 141 -1.60 23.30 14.05
N ARG A 142 -0.59 22.74 13.41
CA ARG A 142 0.78 22.64 13.95
C ARG A 142 1.73 23.71 13.44
N GLY A 143 1.32 24.48 12.40
CA GLY A 143 2.19 25.44 11.72
C GLY A 143 3.26 24.77 10.86
N ASP A 144 3.04 23.52 10.44
CA ASP A 144 3.92 22.77 9.53
C ASP A 144 3.11 22.11 8.39
N LEU A 145 3.81 21.66 7.33
CA LEU A 145 3.17 21.05 6.17
C LEU A 145 2.57 19.67 6.52
N GLY A 146 1.28 19.53 6.29
CA GLY A 146 0.55 18.26 6.36
C GLY A 146 0.66 17.46 5.09
N ALA A 147 0.26 18.08 3.97
CA ALA A 147 0.32 17.50 2.64
C ALA A 147 0.48 18.57 1.56
N PHE A 148 1.09 18.23 0.44
CA PHE A 148 0.87 18.96 -0.81
C PHE A 148 -0.40 18.44 -1.47
N VAL A 149 -1.18 19.36 -2.06
CA VAL A 149 -2.25 19.03 -3.00
C VAL A 149 -1.63 19.04 -4.39
N CYS A 150 -1.60 17.88 -5.02
CA CYS A 150 -1.05 17.68 -6.35
C CYS A 150 -2.18 17.44 -7.36
N GLU A 151 -1.89 17.69 -8.63
CA GLU A 151 -2.85 17.54 -9.73
C GLU A 151 -2.28 16.63 -10.82
N THR A 152 -3.11 15.69 -11.30
CA THR A 152 -2.79 14.84 -12.45
C THR A 152 -2.97 15.63 -13.76
N ASP A 153 -2.44 15.14 -14.88
CA ASP A 153 -2.64 15.74 -16.20
C ASP A 153 -4.13 15.79 -16.62
N ALA A 154 -4.95 14.90 -16.07
CA ALA A 154 -6.40 14.90 -16.25
C ALA A 154 -7.14 15.94 -15.36
N GLY A 155 -6.43 16.68 -14.50
CA GLY A 155 -7.02 17.67 -13.60
C GLY A 155 -7.57 17.11 -12.29
N HIS A 156 -7.32 15.84 -11.98
CA HIS A 156 -7.73 15.26 -10.70
C HIS A 156 -6.75 15.63 -9.59
N GLN A 157 -7.27 16.11 -8.46
CA GLN A 157 -6.45 16.52 -7.32
C GLN A 157 -6.37 15.43 -6.27
N PHE A 158 -5.19 15.33 -5.63
CA PHE A 158 -4.93 14.38 -4.56
C PHE A 158 -3.89 14.91 -3.57
N GLY A 159 -3.95 14.42 -2.31
CA GLY A 159 -3.03 14.81 -1.25
C GLY A 159 -1.80 13.91 -1.17
N VAL A 160 -0.63 14.51 -1.04
CA VAL A 160 0.66 13.82 -0.78
C VAL A 160 1.14 14.23 0.61
N GLY A 161 0.85 13.40 1.62
CA GLY A 161 1.13 13.72 3.02
C GLY A 161 2.18 12.84 3.69
N THR A 162 2.73 11.84 2.99
CA THR A 162 3.78 10.92 3.48
C THR A 162 5.09 11.13 2.74
N GLY A 163 6.22 10.72 3.33
CA GLY A 163 7.54 10.84 2.74
C GLY A 163 8.33 12.07 3.18
N PHE A 164 7.78 12.92 4.04
CA PHE A 164 8.47 14.11 4.56
C PHE A 164 9.12 13.85 5.91
N THR A 165 10.30 14.40 6.14
CA THR A 165 10.85 14.58 7.50
C THR A 165 10.20 15.79 8.18
N ASP A 166 10.35 15.93 9.49
CA ASP A 166 9.80 17.10 10.22
C ASP A 166 10.50 18.40 9.78
N GLU A 167 11.81 18.36 9.48
CA GLU A 167 12.58 19.49 8.94
C GLU A 167 12.06 19.91 7.56
N GLN A 168 11.78 18.94 6.69
CA GLN A 168 11.20 19.20 5.37
C GLN A 168 9.80 19.82 5.49
N ARG A 169 8.99 19.35 6.45
CA ARG A 169 7.65 19.92 6.68
C ARG A 169 7.73 21.39 7.08
N ALA A 170 8.63 21.74 7.97
CA ALA A 170 8.84 23.13 8.39
C ALA A 170 9.37 23.99 7.23
N ALA A 171 10.38 23.50 6.48
CA ALA A 171 10.96 24.21 5.36
C ALA A 171 9.95 24.46 4.23
N TYR A 172 9.21 23.44 3.81
CA TYR A 172 8.20 23.59 2.77
C TYR A 172 6.99 24.42 3.22
N TRP A 173 6.66 24.41 4.50
CA TRP A 173 5.63 25.29 5.05
C TRP A 173 5.97 26.77 4.87
N ALA A 174 7.23 27.12 5.07
CA ALA A 174 7.67 28.49 4.90
C ALA A 174 7.55 29.02 3.45
N ILE A 175 7.71 28.15 2.45
CA ILE A 175 7.73 28.50 1.03
C ILE A 175 6.52 27.95 0.24
N LYS A 176 5.51 27.41 0.91
CA LYS A 176 4.38 26.69 0.29
C LYS A 176 3.64 27.51 -0.79
N ASP A 177 3.46 28.81 -0.54
CA ASP A 177 2.74 29.67 -1.45
C ASP A 177 3.58 29.98 -2.71
N GLU A 178 4.91 30.07 -2.57
CA GLU A 178 5.84 30.22 -3.68
C GLU A 178 5.86 28.97 -4.57
N LEU A 179 5.87 27.78 -3.98
CA LEU A 179 5.81 26.52 -4.72
C LEU A 179 4.56 26.41 -5.58
N VAL A 180 3.41 26.80 -5.05
CA VAL A 180 2.14 26.84 -5.79
C VAL A 180 2.17 27.91 -6.87
N LYS A 181 2.63 29.14 -6.57
CA LYS A 181 2.71 30.25 -7.51
C LYS A 181 3.62 29.91 -8.70
N ASN A 182 4.77 29.32 -8.43
CA ASN A 182 5.76 28.93 -9.44
C ASN A 182 5.35 27.67 -10.22
N ARG A 183 4.31 26.98 -9.76
CA ARG A 183 3.84 25.71 -10.33
C ARG A 183 4.93 24.64 -10.33
N GLU A 184 5.62 24.49 -9.19
CA GLU A 184 6.62 23.46 -8.99
C GLU A 184 6.00 22.06 -8.99
N TYR A 185 6.82 21.05 -9.22
CA TYR A 185 6.40 19.67 -9.26
C TYR A 185 6.90 18.89 -8.04
N ALA A 186 6.05 18.02 -7.52
CA ALA A 186 6.44 17.01 -6.55
C ALA A 186 6.71 15.70 -7.27
N LYS A 187 7.92 15.15 -7.12
CA LYS A 187 8.19 13.76 -7.49
C LYS A 187 7.60 12.85 -6.43
N VAL A 188 6.73 11.96 -6.85
CA VAL A 188 5.92 11.11 -5.98
C VAL A 188 6.08 9.66 -6.38
N ARG A 189 6.31 8.80 -5.40
CA ARG A 189 6.27 7.35 -5.54
C ARG A 189 4.89 6.84 -5.15
N PHE A 190 4.34 5.93 -5.94
CA PHE A 190 3.03 5.34 -5.69
C PHE A 190 2.94 3.93 -6.26
N HIS A 191 1.94 3.14 -5.85
CA HIS A 191 1.80 1.77 -6.34
C HIS A 191 1.20 1.72 -7.74
N GLU A 192 0.03 2.30 -7.90
CA GLU A 192 -0.73 2.34 -9.15
C GLU A 192 -1.75 3.47 -9.09
N THR A 193 -2.42 3.71 -10.18
CA THR A 193 -3.54 4.65 -10.23
C THR A 193 -4.79 3.95 -9.68
N GLY A 194 -5.42 4.56 -8.67
CA GLY A 194 -6.64 4.05 -8.06
C GLY A 194 -7.89 4.31 -8.90
N THR A 195 -9.04 3.85 -8.42
CA THR A 195 -10.36 3.98 -9.11
C THR A 195 -10.81 5.40 -9.37
N LYS A 196 -10.16 6.40 -8.75
CA LYS A 196 -10.42 7.85 -8.96
C LYS A 196 -9.43 8.48 -9.92
N ASP A 197 -8.66 7.69 -10.66
CA ASP A 197 -7.59 8.13 -11.56
C ASP A 197 -6.53 9.00 -10.89
N VAL A 198 -6.28 8.74 -9.59
CA VAL A 198 -5.23 9.38 -8.80
C VAL A 198 -4.29 8.34 -8.22
N PRO A 199 -3.02 8.70 -7.94
CA PRO A 199 -2.03 7.83 -7.32
C PRO A 199 -2.52 7.19 -6.01
N LEU A 200 -2.34 5.87 -5.87
CA LEU A 200 -2.66 5.13 -4.66
C LEU A 200 -1.46 5.11 -3.72
N LEU A 201 -1.69 5.50 -2.45
CA LEU A 201 -0.67 5.59 -1.39
C LEU A 201 0.56 6.42 -1.81
N PRO A 202 0.37 7.68 -2.24
CA PRO A 202 1.46 8.51 -2.72
C PRO A 202 2.43 8.87 -1.60
N VAL A 203 3.73 8.79 -1.91
CA VAL A 203 4.85 9.12 -1.03
C VAL A 203 5.70 10.17 -1.70
N PHE A 204 5.90 11.29 -1.06
CA PHE A 204 6.78 12.36 -1.52
C PHE A 204 8.25 11.90 -1.57
N ILE A 205 8.95 12.27 -2.64
CA ILE A 205 10.40 12.03 -2.78
C ILE A 205 11.15 13.37 -2.67
N HIS A 206 10.90 14.29 -3.59
CA HIS A 206 11.49 15.64 -3.59
C HIS A 206 10.68 16.60 -4.47
N ILE A 207 10.96 17.90 -4.33
CA ILE A 207 10.49 18.93 -5.27
C ILE A 207 11.37 18.88 -6.52
N ARG A 208 10.75 19.00 -7.67
CA ARG A 208 11.43 19.22 -8.93
C ARG A 208 11.04 20.58 -9.50
N PRO A 209 12.01 21.49 -9.72
CA PRO A 209 11.74 22.78 -10.34
C PRO A 209 11.09 22.60 -11.71
N LYS A 210 10.14 23.45 -12.04
CA LYS A 210 9.46 23.41 -13.33
C LYS A 210 10.43 23.51 -14.51
N GLU A 211 11.54 24.23 -14.31
CA GLU A 211 12.59 24.44 -15.32
C GLU A 211 13.34 23.14 -15.68
N ASP A 212 13.38 22.16 -14.75
CA ASP A 212 14.00 20.86 -14.96
C ASP A 212 13.08 19.85 -15.67
N MET A 213 11.83 20.24 -15.93
CA MET A 213 10.87 19.41 -16.66
C MET A 213 11.17 19.50 -18.14
N THR A 214 11.96 18.57 -18.66
CA THR A 214 12.14 18.42 -20.11
C THR A 214 10.82 18.02 -20.74
N LYS A 215 10.41 18.77 -21.75
CA LYS A 215 9.22 18.48 -22.57
C LYS A 215 9.41 17.19 -23.36
#